data_e0774bcfbef5a7e222e82810a30b340f
#
_entry.id   e0774bcfbef5a7e222e82810a30b340f
#
_cell.length_a   1.000
_cell.length_b   1.000
_cell.length_c   1.000
_cell.angle_alpha   90.00
_cell.angle_beta   90.00
_cell.angle_gamma   90.00
#
_symmetry.space_group_name_H-M   'P 1'
#
loop_
_entity.id
_entity.type
_entity.pdbx_description
1 polymer ?
#
loop_
_entity_poly.entity_id
_entity_poly.type
_entity_poly.pdbx_seq_one_letter_code
_entity_poly.pdbx_strand_id
1 'polypeptide(L)'
;MDLIGNLSLGFGVAFTPINLGYAFVGCMLGTLIGILPGIGPAATIAMLLPATYALPPVSALIMLAGIYYGSQYGGSTTAILVNLPGESSSVVTVIDGHQMAKKGRAGQALSAAGIGSFFAGCVGTVLIAAFAPPLTELAFKFGPAEYFSLMTLGLIGAVVLASGSLLKAVGMIFLGLLIGLVGTDVNSGVARYSFDVPELTDGIGFVAIAMGIFGYGEIITNLAQRDLEGEVTAIKIEGMYPTKQDWKDMTPAILRGTLLGCVLGILPGAGATLAAFAAYTIEKKVKARPGEVPFGQGNIRGVAGPESANNSAAQTAFIPLLTLGIPSTVTMALMIGAMTIHNIQPGPQVMTSNPELFWGLIASMWIGNAMLIILNLPLVGMWIKLLKVPYHFMYPSIVLFCAIGVYSTNNNTWDIWVVGVFGIVGYVFNKLRMEPAPLLLGLILGPMMEENLRRALLLSRGDWSTFVTRPLSAGLLVACVLLLLVVLLPAVAKKREEAFVE
;
A
#
# COMPACT_ATOMS: atom_id res chain seq x y z
N MET A 1 27.25 12.34 -2.75
CA MET A 1 27.65 11.71 -1.46
C MET A 1 27.67 10.21 -1.68
N ASP A 2 28.55 9.49 -0.97
CA ASP A 2 28.52 8.04 -0.94
C ASP A 2 27.30 7.53 -0.13
N LEU A 3 27.01 6.23 -0.19
CA LEU A 3 25.86 5.65 0.49
C LEU A 3 25.89 5.91 2.02
N ILE A 4 27.08 5.86 2.62
CA ILE A 4 27.25 6.08 4.06
C ILE A 4 26.95 7.54 4.42
N GLY A 5 27.43 8.50 3.64
CA GLY A 5 27.13 9.92 3.84
C GLY A 5 25.64 10.23 3.69
N ASN A 6 24.98 9.60 2.72
CA ASN A 6 23.54 9.72 2.51
C ASN A 6 22.73 9.12 3.67
N LEU A 7 23.11 7.95 4.16
CA LEU A 7 22.45 7.34 5.32
C LEU A 7 22.69 8.17 6.58
N SER A 8 23.90 8.74 6.76
CA SER A 8 24.19 9.64 7.89
C SER A 8 23.27 10.87 7.86
N LEU A 9 23.08 11.48 6.68
CA LEU A 9 22.10 12.56 6.49
C LEU A 9 20.70 12.09 6.87
N GLY A 10 20.26 10.94 6.35
CA GLY A 10 18.93 10.39 6.61
C GLY A 10 18.68 10.15 8.10
N PHE A 11 19.63 9.52 8.79
CA PHE A 11 19.51 9.30 10.23
C PHE A 11 19.56 10.62 11.02
N GLY A 12 20.37 11.61 10.61
CA GLY A 12 20.37 12.94 11.20
C GLY A 12 18.99 13.61 11.14
N VAL A 13 18.30 13.49 10.02
CA VAL A 13 16.92 13.98 9.83
C VAL A 13 15.92 13.16 10.63
N ALA A 14 15.98 11.84 10.55
CA ALA A 14 15.00 10.95 11.17
C ALA A 14 15.07 10.97 12.71
N PHE A 15 16.24 11.18 13.31
CA PHE A 15 16.43 11.30 14.76
C PHE A 15 16.08 12.66 15.34
N THR A 16 15.66 13.65 14.53
CA THR A 16 15.15 14.89 15.10
C THR A 16 13.92 14.62 15.98
N PRO A 17 13.76 15.30 17.12
CA PRO A 17 12.63 15.05 18.04
C PRO A 17 11.27 15.16 17.36
N ILE A 18 11.11 16.07 16.40
CA ILE A 18 9.89 16.26 15.65
C ILE A 18 9.58 15.04 14.76
N ASN A 19 10.57 14.53 14.02
CA ASN A 19 10.41 13.38 13.14
C ASN A 19 10.23 12.07 13.91
N LEU A 20 10.94 11.91 15.04
CA LEU A 20 10.68 10.80 15.97
C LEU A 20 9.27 10.82 16.54
N GLY A 21 8.76 12.01 16.88
CA GLY A 21 7.39 12.19 17.33
C GLY A 21 6.37 11.78 16.27
N TYR A 22 6.53 12.23 15.03
CA TYR A 22 5.64 11.86 13.93
C TYR A 22 5.79 10.41 13.49
N ALA A 23 7.00 9.83 13.54
CA ALA A 23 7.20 8.39 13.34
C ALA A 23 6.42 7.57 14.38
N PHE A 24 6.52 7.96 15.66
CA PHE A 24 5.78 7.31 16.75
C PHE A 24 4.26 7.43 16.58
N VAL A 25 3.76 8.65 16.28
CA VAL A 25 2.33 8.88 16.02
C VAL A 25 1.86 8.04 14.84
N GLY A 26 2.62 8.01 13.74
CA GLY A 26 2.32 7.18 12.57
C GLY A 26 2.26 5.70 12.90
N CYS A 27 3.27 5.16 13.57
CA CYS A 27 3.30 3.76 14.00
C CYS A 27 2.16 3.40 14.95
N MET A 28 1.84 4.28 15.89
CA MET A 28 0.74 4.09 16.84
C MET A 28 -0.61 4.10 16.14
N LEU A 29 -0.87 5.09 15.28
CA LEU A 29 -2.11 5.18 14.49
C LEU A 29 -2.22 4.00 13.53
N GLY A 30 -1.13 3.64 12.86
CA GLY A 30 -1.11 2.47 11.96
C GLY A 30 -1.45 1.18 12.71
N THR A 31 -0.81 0.93 13.85
CA THR A 31 -1.11 -0.23 14.70
C THR A 31 -2.58 -0.22 15.17
N LEU A 32 -3.07 0.93 15.64
CA LEU A 32 -4.45 1.10 16.07
C LEU A 32 -5.43 0.72 14.97
N ILE A 33 -5.25 1.29 13.78
CA ILE A 33 -6.13 1.08 12.62
C ILE A 33 -6.04 -0.36 12.10
N GLY A 34 -4.82 -0.92 12.05
CA GLY A 34 -4.64 -2.32 11.68
C GLY A 34 -5.35 -3.30 12.62
N ILE A 35 -5.49 -2.94 13.89
CA ILE A 35 -6.23 -3.74 14.88
C ILE A 35 -7.74 -3.59 14.71
N LEU A 36 -8.21 -2.47 14.18
CA LEU A 36 -9.64 -2.23 13.97
C LEU A 36 -10.09 -2.85 12.63
N PRO A 37 -10.88 -3.96 12.65
CA PRO A 37 -11.31 -4.59 11.43
C PRO A 37 -12.14 -3.63 10.56
N GLY A 38 -11.91 -3.62 9.26
CA GLY A 38 -12.70 -2.83 8.32
C GLY A 38 -12.23 -1.39 8.11
N ILE A 39 -11.06 -0.97 8.64
CA ILE A 39 -10.43 0.30 8.29
C ILE A 39 -9.01 -0.01 7.87
N GLY A 40 -8.78 -0.12 6.57
CA GLY A 40 -7.45 -0.43 6.02
C GLY A 40 -6.49 0.77 6.05
N PRO A 41 -5.18 0.54 5.79
CA PRO A 41 -4.17 1.60 5.75
C PRO A 41 -4.45 2.66 4.69
N ALA A 42 -5.01 2.26 3.54
CA ALA A 42 -5.38 3.20 2.49
C ALA A 42 -6.46 4.19 2.96
N ALA A 43 -7.52 3.69 3.60
CA ALA A 43 -8.56 4.53 4.17
C ALA A 43 -7.98 5.53 5.18
N THR A 44 -7.13 5.04 6.08
CA THR A 44 -6.52 5.88 7.13
C THR A 44 -5.61 6.95 6.56
N ILE A 45 -4.75 6.59 5.62
CA ILE A 45 -3.88 7.56 4.96
C ILE A 45 -4.72 8.59 4.21
N ALA A 46 -5.71 8.15 3.44
CA ALA A 46 -6.61 9.06 2.72
C ALA A 46 -7.27 10.07 3.68
N MET A 47 -7.80 9.59 4.82
CA MET A 47 -8.44 10.44 5.82
C MET A 47 -7.49 11.44 6.50
N LEU A 48 -6.23 11.05 6.72
CA LEU A 48 -5.24 11.89 7.38
C LEU A 48 -4.43 12.77 6.41
N LEU A 49 -4.56 12.53 5.11
CA LEU A 49 -3.81 13.24 4.08
C LEU A 49 -3.96 14.77 4.18
N PRO A 50 -5.17 15.34 4.36
CA PRO A 50 -5.32 16.78 4.55
C PRO A 50 -4.65 17.31 5.83
N ALA A 51 -4.64 16.52 6.91
CA ALA A 51 -3.99 16.92 8.15
C ALA A 51 -2.47 17.06 7.98
N THR A 52 -1.89 16.37 7.00
CA THR A 52 -0.46 16.46 6.72
C THR A 52 -0.05 17.80 6.09
N TYR A 53 -0.98 18.56 5.51
CA TYR A 53 -0.70 19.85 4.87
C TYR A 53 -0.01 20.85 5.82
N ALA A 54 -0.40 20.83 7.09
CA ALA A 54 0.18 21.72 8.11
C ALA A 54 1.54 21.25 8.65
N LEU A 55 2.03 20.08 8.22
CA LEU A 55 3.26 19.47 8.73
C LEU A 55 4.45 19.77 7.79
N PRO A 56 5.69 19.76 8.32
CA PRO A 56 6.86 19.72 7.47
C PRO A 56 6.80 18.49 6.52
N PRO A 57 7.17 18.62 5.24
CA PRO A 57 7.03 17.55 4.25
C PRO A 57 7.65 16.22 4.67
N VAL A 58 8.85 16.25 5.24
CA VAL A 58 9.54 15.05 5.72
C VAL A 58 8.75 14.38 6.85
N SER A 59 8.29 15.17 7.82
CA SER A 59 7.51 14.68 8.97
C SER A 59 6.18 14.07 8.53
N ALA A 60 5.51 14.69 7.56
CA ALA A 60 4.27 14.21 6.97
C ALA A 60 4.47 12.81 6.34
N LEU A 61 5.47 12.66 5.49
CA LEU A 61 5.75 11.38 4.83
C LEU A 61 6.22 10.30 5.81
N ILE A 62 7.02 10.64 6.81
CA ILE A 62 7.42 9.74 7.89
C ILE A 62 6.19 9.23 8.66
N MET A 63 5.27 10.11 9.01
CA MET A 63 4.04 9.74 9.71
C MET A 63 3.18 8.81 8.86
N LEU A 64 2.93 9.16 7.60
CA LEU A 64 2.11 8.35 6.69
C LEU A 64 2.74 6.99 6.39
N ALA A 65 4.05 6.92 6.22
CA ALA A 65 4.77 5.67 6.08
C ALA A 65 4.62 4.81 7.35
N GLY A 66 4.75 5.43 8.55
CA GLY A 66 4.50 4.77 9.83
C GLY A 66 3.10 4.17 9.95
N ILE A 67 2.08 4.86 9.43
CA ILE A 67 0.71 4.34 9.36
C ILE A 67 0.66 3.10 8.46
N TYR A 68 1.30 3.14 7.31
CA TYR A 68 1.26 2.03 6.36
C TYR A 68 1.86 0.75 6.92
N TYR A 69 3.12 0.77 7.32
CA TYR A 69 3.72 -0.45 7.87
C TYR A 69 3.23 -0.78 9.28
N GLY A 70 2.76 0.22 10.04
CA GLY A 70 2.11 -0.02 11.34
C GLY A 70 0.81 -0.82 11.23
N SER A 71 0.02 -0.58 10.19
CA SER A 71 -1.21 -1.33 9.97
C SER A 71 -0.97 -2.81 9.64
N GLN A 72 0.16 -3.14 9.00
CA GLN A 72 0.55 -4.52 8.75
C GLN A 72 0.73 -5.30 10.07
N TYR A 73 1.42 -4.70 11.05
CA TYR A 73 1.59 -5.31 12.37
C TYR A 73 0.28 -5.42 13.15
N GLY A 74 -0.53 -4.37 13.13
CA GLY A 74 -1.83 -4.35 13.81
C GLY A 74 -2.79 -5.40 13.25
N GLY A 75 -2.86 -5.52 11.92
CA GLY A 75 -3.72 -6.48 11.22
C GLY A 75 -3.43 -7.93 11.56
N SER A 76 -2.16 -8.28 11.75
CA SER A 76 -1.75 -9.61 12.18
C SER A 76 -2.22 -9.95 13.60
N THR A 77 -2.27 -8.95 14.48
CA THR A 77 -2.72 -9.14 15.85
C THR A 77 -4.19 -9.59 15.91
N THR A 78 -5.06 -8.94 15.15
CA THR A 78 -6.48 -9.32 15.08
C THR A 78 -6.70 -10.62 14.32
N ALA A 79 -5.97 -10.84 13.24
CA ALA A 79 -6.00 -12.09 12.50
C ALA A 79 -5.72 -13.30 13.42
N ILE A 80 -4.72 -13.19 14.28
CA ILE A 80 -4.32 -14.25 15.21
C ILE A 80 -5.32 -14.39 16.37
N LEU A 81 -5.69 -13.30 17.02
CA LEU A 81 -6.41 -13.34 18.29
C LEU A 81 -7.92 -13.47 18.16
N VAL A 82 -8.53 -12.88 17.13
CA VAL A 82 -9.99 -12.78 16.99
C VAL A 82 -10.54 -13.36 15.70
N ASN A 83 -9.71 -13.98 14.87
CA ASN A 83 -10.12 -14.57 13.57
C ASN A 83 -10.69 -13.56 12.56
N LEU A 84 -10.31 -12.30 12.72
CA LEU A 84 -10.72 -11.22 11.81
C LEU A 84 -9.45 -10.56 11.26
N PRO A 85 -9.23 -10.59 9.95
CA PRO A 85 -8.08 -9.88 9.39
C PRO A 85 -8.29 -8.37 9.56
N GLY A 86 -7.30 -7.68 10.12
CA GLY A 86 -7.34 -6.23 10.26
C GLY A 86 -7.12 -5.52 8.91
N GLU A 87 -6.45 -6.21 7.99
CA GLU A 87 -6.22 -5.76 6.62
C GLU A 87 -6.10 -6.94 5.65
N SER A 88 -6.14 -6.68 4.34
CA SER A 88 -6.21 -7.73 3.32
C SER A 88 -4.99 -8.65 3.28
N SER A 89 -3.81 -8.18 3.65
CA SER A 89 -2.59 -9.01 3.66
C SER A 89 -2.55 -9.98 4.83
N SER A 90 -3.26 -9.68 5.93
CA SER A 90 -3.33 -10.53 7.12
C SER A 90 -4.37 -11.66 7.03
N VAL A 91 -5.19 -11.71 5.97
CA VAL A 91 -6.17 -12.79 5.73
C VAL A 91 -5.50 -14.16 5.79
N VAL A 92 -4.35 -14.31 5.18
CA VAL A 92 -3.60 -15.58 5.16
C VAL A 92 -3.12 -15.98 6.56
N THR A 93 -2.76 -15.01 7.37
CA THR A 93 -2.30 -15.21 8.75
C THR A 93 -3.39 -15.79 9.64
N VAL A 94 -4.67 -15.51 9.34
CA VAL A 94 -5.82 -16.12 10.04
C VAL A 94 -5.77 -17.64 9.99
N ILE A 95 -5.41 -18.23 8.85
CA ILE A 95 -5.52 -19.66 8.56
C ILE A 95 -4.76 -20.49 9.62
N ASP A 96 -3.52 -20.16 9.88
CA ASP A 96 -2.70 -20.89 10.86
C ASP A 96 -2.55 -20.12 12.18
N GLY A 97 -2.47 -18.80 12.15
CA GLY A 97 -2.26 -17.98 13.35
C GLY A 97 -3.39 -18.11 14.36
N HIS A 98 -4.65 -18.07 13.92
CA HIS A 98 -5.80 -18.27 14.80
C HIS A 98 -5.89 -19.71 15.32
N GLN A 99 -5.53 -20.70 14.52
CA GLN A 99 -5.47 -22.10 14.99
C GLN A 99 -4.38 -22.30 16.06
N MET A 100 -3.22 -21.62 15.92
CA MET A 100 -2.22 -21.59 16.99
C MET A 100 -2.79 -20.97 18.25
N ALA A 101 -3.50 -19.84 18.14
CA ALA A 101 -4.11 -19.15 19.26
C ALA A 101 -5.14 -20.03 19.99
N LYS A 102 -6.01 -20.73 19.27
CA LYS A 102 -6.98 -21.70 19.84
C LYS A 102 -6.29 -22.85 20.59
N LYS A 103 -5.09 -23.22 20.20
CA LYS A 103 -4.28 -24.25 20.87
C LYS A 103 -3.42 -23.71 22.02
N GLY A 104 -3.69 -22.49 22.51
CA GLY A 104 -2.94 -21.84 23.61
C GLY A 104 -1.57 -21.30 23.18
N ARG A 105 -1.29 -21.18 21.86
CA ARG A 105 -0.03 -20.72 21.32
C ARG A 105 -0.13 -19.32 20.69
N ALA A 106 -1.04 -18.50 21.20
CA ALA A 106 -1.24 -17.13 20.69
C ALA A 106 0.04 -16.28 20.77
N GLY A 107 0.76 -16.37 21.90
CA GLY A 107 2.00 -15.61 22.08
C GLY A 107 3.09 -15.99 21.09
N GLN A 108 3.27 -17.29 20.79
CA GLN A 108 4.24 -17.76 19.79
C GLN A 108 3.85 -17.29 18.37
N ALA A 109 2.56 -17.29 18.03
CA ALA A 109 2.08 -16.81 16.74
C ALA A 109 2.34 -15.32 16.57
N LEU A 110 2.02 -14.51 17.60
CA LEU A 110 2.29 -13.06 17.63
C LEU A 110 3.78 -12.77 17.52
N SER A 111 4.61 -13.52 18.25
CA SER A 111 6.06 -13.37 18.17
C SER A 111 6.62 -13.74 16.80
N ALA A 112 6.12 -14.82 16.19
CA ALA A 112 6.54 -15.22 14.84
C ALA A 112 6.17 -14.14 13.80
N ALA A 113 4.96 -13.58 13.90
CA ALA A 113 4.52 -12.48 13.08
C ALA A 113 5.40 -11.23 13.30
N GLY A 114 5.54 -10.75 14.54
CA GLY A 114 6.27 -9.53 14.85
C GLY A 114 7.76 -9.61 14.51
N ILE A 115 8.44 -10.71 14.85
CA ILE A 115 9.86 -10.92 14.55
C ILE A 115 10.09 -11.05 13.04
N GLY A 116 9.21 -11.81 12.36
CA GLY A 116 9.27 -11.96 10.91
C GLY A 116 9.08 -10.62 10.20
N SER A 117 8.10 -9.85 10.61
CA SER A 117 7.80 -8.51 10.08
C SER A 117 8.95 -7.53 10.32
N PHE A 118 9.52 -7.51 11.53
CA PHE A 118 10.67 -6.66 11.86
C PHE A 118 11.89 -6.98 10.98
N PHE A 119 12.26 -8.25 10.91
CA PHE A 119 13.38 -8.68 10.07
C PHE A 119 13.14 -8.30 8.60
N ALA A 120 11.97 -8.63 8.08
CA ALA A 120 11.61 -8.38 6.69
C ALA A 120 11.54 -6.89 6.36
N GLY A 121 10.98 -6.07 7.26
CA GLY A 121 10.96 -4.61 7.13
C GLY A 121 12.36 -4.01 7.10
N CYS A 122 13.25 -4.46 8.00
CA CYS A 122 14.63 -4.01 8.00
C CYS A 122 15.38 -4.38 6.72
N VAL A 123 15.23 -5.61 6.23
CA VAL A 123 15.85 -6.06 4.97
C VAL A 123 15.28 -5.30 3.78
N GLY A 124 13.95 -5.11 3.72
CA GLY A 124 13.31 -4.29 2.69
C GLY A 124 13.88 -2.86 2.64
N THR A 125 14.08 -2.26 3.80
CA THR A 125 14.68 -0.90 3.89
C THR A 125 16.14 -0.88 3.44
N VAL A 126 16.94 -1.93 3.76
CA VAL A 126 18.30 -2.09 3.21
C VAL A 126 18.27 -2.14 1.68
N LEU A 127 17.33 -2.89 1.11
CA LEU A 127 17.20 -2.96 -0.35
C LEU A 127 16.80 -1.62 -0.96
N ILE A 128 15.90 -0.86 -0.32
CA ILE A 128 15.57 0.50 -0.79
C ILE A 128 16.86 1.34 -0.81
N ALA A 129 17.58 1.40 0.30
CA ALA A 129 18.80 2.21 0.41
C ALA A 129 19.88 1.82 -0.61
N ALA A 130 20.04 0.51 -0.86
CA ALA A 130 21.05 -0.01 -1.79
C ALA A 130 20.68 0.18 -3.26
N PHE A 131 19.39 -0.05 -3.61
CA PHE A 131 18.95 -0.05 -5.01
C PHE A 131 18.38 1.28 -5.50
N ALA A 132 17.94 2.17 -4.60
CA ALA A 132 17.39 3.46 -5.02
C ALA A 132 18.40 4.32 -5.80
N PRO A 133 19.67 4.48 -5.40
CA PRO A 133 20.62 5.26 -6.20
C PRO A 133 20.82 4.74 -7.63
N PRO A 134 21.18 3.46 -7.88
CA PRO A 134 21.34 2.96 -9.24
C PRO A 134 20.06 2.98 -10.07
N LEU A 135 18.90 2.77 -9.45
CA LEU A 135 17.61 2.88 -10.13
C LEU A 135 17.29 4.32 -10.49
N THR A 136 17.64 5.28 -9.63
CA THR A 136 17.50 6.71 -9.92
C THR A 136 18.40 7.13 -11.10
N GLU A 137 19.65 6.65 -11.14
CA GLU A 137 20.54 6.89 -12.28
C GLU A 137 19.98 6.30 -13.58
N LEU A 138 19.39 5.11 -13.53
CA LEU A 138 18.69 4.51 -14.66
C LEU A 138 17.47 5.35 -15.05
N ALA A 139 16.70 5.85 -14.09
CA ALA A 139 15.50 6.65 -14.31
C ALA A 139 15.81 7.99 -14.99
N PHE A 140 17.00 8.58 -14.75
CA PHE A 140 17.44 9.77 -15.49
C PHE A 140 17.71 9.55 -16.98
N LYS A 141 17.84 8.29 -17.42
CA LYS A 141 17.95 7.95 -18.84
C LYS A 141 16.58 7.85 -19.53
N PHE A 142 15.49 7.90 -18.74
CA PHE A 142 14.14 7.85 -19.27
C PHE A 142 13.75 9.20 -19.86
N GLY A 143 13.32 9.20 -21.10
CA GLY A 143 12.63 10.32 -21.72
C GLY A 143 11.11 10.11 -21.71
N PRO A 144 10.35 11.02 -22.34
CA PRO A 144 8.88 10.93 -22.37
C PRO A 144 8.33 9.61 -22.93
N ALA A 145 8.98 9.02 -23.95
CA ALA A 145 8.56 7.74 -24.49
C ALA A 145 8.71 6.59 -23.49
N GLU A 146 9.81 6.56 -22.74
CA GLU A 146 10.07 5.58 -21.70
C GLU A 146 9.08 5.72 -20.55
N TYR A 147 8.81 6.95 -20.09
CA TYR A 147 7.82 7.20 -19.04
C TYR A 147 6.41 6.78 -19.47
N PHE A 148 5.99 7.09 -20.69
CA PHE A 148 4.72 6.61 -21.25
C PHE A 148 4.61 5.08 -21.20
N SER A 149 5.65 4.39 -21.70
CA SER A 149 5.70 2.92 -21.73
C SER A 149 5.72 2.31 -20.33
N LEU A 150 6.42 2.94 -19.38
CA LEU A 150 6.49 2.51 -17.99
C LEU A 150 5.13 2.68 -17.27
N MET A 151 4.43 3.80 -17.49
CA MET A 151 3.10 4.02 -16.94
C MET A 151 2.08 3.04 -17.54
N THR A 152 2.18 2.75 -18.84
CA THR A 152 1.38 1.71 -19.50
C THR A 152 1.63 0.35 -18.86
N LEU A 153 2.89 -0.01 -18.58
CA LEU A 153 3.26 -1.23 -17.87
C LEU A 153 2.67 -1.25 -16.46
N GLY A 154 2.72 -0.12 -15.75
CA GLY A 154 2.14 0.02 -14.41
C GLY A 154 0.61 -0.22 -14.40
N LEU A 155 -0.12 0.37 -15.35
CA LEU A 155 -1.57 0.17 -15.49
C LEU A 155 -1.91 -1.28 -15.86
N ILE A 156 -1.18 -1.87 -16.81
CA ILE A 156 -1.38 -3.29 -17.18
C ILE A 156 -1.05 -4.19 -16.00
N GLY A 157 0.04 -3.94 -15.28
CA GLY A 157 0.40 -4.66 -14.07
C GLY A 157 -0.70 -4.60 -13.02
N ALA A 158 -1.28 -3.43 -12.80
CA ALA A 158 -2.39 -3.26 -11.87
C ALA A 158 -3.64 -4.06 -12.28
N VAL A 159 -3.96 -4.11 -13.58
CA VAL A 159 -5.07 -4.96 -14.08
C VAL A 159 -4.79 -6.44 -13.88
N VAL A 160 -3.57 -6.86 -14.21
CA VAL A 160 -3.14 -8.27 -14.14
C VAL A 160 -3.18 -8.80 -12.72
N LEU A 161 -2.78 -7.98 -11.77
CA LEU A 161 -2.63 -8.34 -10.36
C LEU A 161 -3.83 -7.94 -9.49
N ALA A 162 -4.83 -7.22 -10.07
CA ALA A 162 -6.07 -6.90 -9.37
C ALA A 162 -6.83 -8.16 -8.97
N SER A 163 -7.44 -8.13 -7.80
CA SER A 163 -8.32 -9.20 -7.34
C SER A 163 -9.66 -9.21 -8.12
N GLY A 164 -10.21 -10.36 -8.37
CA GLY A 164 -11.51 -10.52 -9.04
C GLY A 164 -11.48 -10.46 -10.57
N SER A 165 -12.50 -9.87 -11.19
CA SER A 165 -12.71 -9.88 -12.64
C SER A 165 -11.76 -8.91 -13.37
N LEU A 166 -11.04 -9.43 -14.35
CA LEU A 166 -10.15 -8.65 -15.23
C LEU A 166 -10.92 -7.52 -15.96
N LEU A 167 -12.12 -7.83 -16.43
CA LEU A 167 -12.96 -6.85 -17.13
C LEU A 167 -13.35 -5.67 -16.22
N LYS A 168 -13.67 -5.96 -14.94
CA LYS A 168 -13.94 -4.91 -13.95
C LYS A 168 -12.72 -4.06 -13.67
N ALA A 169 -11.54 -4.67 -13.50
CA ALA A 169 -10.29 -3.94 -13.29
C ALA A 169 -9.96 -3.02 -14.48
N VAL A 170 -10.12 -3.51 -15.70
CA VAL A 170 -9.97 -2.68 -16.92
C VAL A 170 -10.96 -1.52 -16.93
N GLY A 171 -12.24 -1.79 -16.63
CA GLY A 171 -13.28 -0.76 -16.55
C GLY A 171 -12.96 0.31 -15.50
N MET A 172 -12.43 -0.11 -14.34
CA MET A 172 -12.01 0.80 -13.27
C MET A 172 -10.84 1.69 -13.67
N ILE A 173 -9.83 1.15 -14.40
CA ILE A 173 -8.75 1.98 -14.95
C ILE A 173 -9.31 3.00 -15.95
N PHE A 174 -10.14 2.58 -16.91
CA PHE A 174 -10.72 3.52 -17.86
C PHE A 174 -11.55 4.60 -17.17
N LEU A 175 -12.31 4.25 -16.15
CA LEU A 175 -13.05 5.23 -15.35
C LEU A 175 -12.09 6.22 -14.66
N GLY A 176 -11.00 5.72 -14.08
CA GLY A 176 -9.95 6.56 -13.49
C GLY A 176 -9.29 7.49 -14.49
N LEU A 177 -8.94 6.97 -15.68
CA LEU A 177 -8.39 7.77 -16.78
C LEU A 177 -9.38 8.88 -17.19
N LEU A 178 -10.67 8.57 -17.35
CA LEU A 178 -11.70 9.55 -17.70
C LEU A 178 -11.87 10.64 -16.64
N ILE A 179 -11.90 10.28 -15.38
CA ILE A 179 -11.97 11.24 -14.27
C ILE A 179 -10.72 12.14 -14.27
N GLY A 180 -9.54 11.57 -14.54
CA GLY A 180 -8.28 12.31 -14.64
C GLY A 180 -8.21 13.29 -15.81
N LEU A 181 -9.10 13.16 -16.80
CA LEU A 181 -9.21 14.12 -17.93
C LEU A 181 -10.08 15.32 -17.61
N VAL A 182 -10.82 15.32 -16.49
CA VAL A 182 -11.64 16.47 -16.07
C VAL A 182 -10.72 17.62 -15.67
N GLY A 183 -11.00 18.82 -16.16
CA GLY A 183 -10.24 20.02 -15.82
C GLY A 183 -9.59 20.68 -17.04
N THR A 184 -8.73 21.64 -16.78
CA THR A 184 -8.05 22.39 -17.85
C THR A 184 -6.89 21.59 -18.43
N ASP A 185 -6.89 21.41 -19.74
CA ASP A 185 -5.76 20.80 -20.47
C ASP A 185 -4.53 21.72 -20.38
N VAL A 186 -3.47 21.21 -19.77
CA VAL A 186 -2.22 21.95 -19.53
C VAL A 186 -1.56 22.45 -20.83
N ASN A 187 -1.77 21.75 -21.96
CA ASN A 187 -1.15 22.11 -23.23
C ASN A 187 -1.96 23.12 -24.05
N SER A 188 -3.29 22.99 -24.06
CA SER A 188 -4.17 23.85 -24.86
C SER A 188 -4.84 24.96 -24.05
N GLY A 189 -4.86 24.87 -22.72
CA GLY A 189 -5.59 25.78 -21.85
C GLY A 189 -7.12 25.64 -21.92
N VAL A 190 -7.63 24.62 -22.65
CA VAL A 190 -9.07 24.39 -22.80
C VAL A 190 -9.59 23.52 -21.67
N ALA A 191 -10.69 23.97 -21.02
CA ALA A 191 -11.37 23.16 -20.01
C ALA A 191 -12.06 21.95 -20.67
N ARG A 192 -11.83 20.77 -20.11
CA ARG A 192 -12.42 19.48 -20.54
C ARG A 192 -13.39 18.97 -19.48
N TYR A 193 -14.56 18.52 -19.91
CA TYR A 193 -15.58 17.93 -19.04
C TYR A 193 -15.94 18.77 -17.81
N SER A 194 -15.79 20.10 -17.90
CA SER A 194 -16.12 21.02 -16.81
C SER A 194 -17.63 21.33 -16.74
N PHE A 195 -18.39 21.08 -17.84
CA PHE A 195 -19.84 21.29 -17.90
C PHE A 195 -20.27 22.70 -17.41
N ASP A 196 -19.45 23.72 -17.65
CA ASP A 196 -19.61 25.09 -17.17
C ASP A 196 -19.67 25.24 -15.63
N VAL A 197 -19.17 24.23 -14.89
CA VAL A 197 -19.00 24.28 -13.45
C VAL A 197 -17.58 24.77 -13.15
N PRO A 198 -17.45 25.98 -12.52
CA PRO A 198 -16.12 26.58 -12.28
C PRO A 198 -15.18 25.67 -11.47
N GLU A 199 -15.72 24.96 -10.49
CA GLU A 199 -14.96 24.08 -9.60
C GLU A 199 -14.35 22.87 -10.34
N LEU A 200 -14.90 22.49 -11.49
CA LEU A 200 -14.37 21.41 -12.32
C LEU A 200 -13.28 21.88 -13.30
N THR A 201 -13.04 23.18 -13.43
CA THR A 201 -11.96 23.70 -14.30
C THR A 201 -10.57 23.35 -13.79
N ASP A 202 -10.43 23.22 -12.48
CA ASP A 202 -9.17 22.78 -11.84
C ASP A 202 -9.08 21.25 -11.69
N GLY A 203 -10.08 20.53 -12.22
CA GLY A 203 -10.19 19.08 -12.09
C GLY A 203 -10.83 18.65 -10.76
N ILE A 204 -10.97 17.32 -10.59
CA ILE A 204 -11.50 16.78 -9.35
C ILE A 204 -10.31 16.38 -8.46
N GLY A 205 -10.23 16.96 -7.27
CA GLY A 205 -9.13 16.73 -6.33
C GLY A 205 -8.94 15.25 -6.00
N PHE A 206 -7.75 14.72 -6.26
CA PHE A 206 -7.39 13.33 -5.95
C PHE A 206 -7.69 12.96 -4.50
N VAL A 207 -7.37 13.86 -3.56
CA VAL A 207 -7.60 13.67 -2.12
C VAL A 207 -9.07 13.45 -1.81
N ALA A 208 -9.97 14.27 -2.38
CA ALA A 208 -11.41 14.17 -2.16
C ALA A 208 -11.97 12.84 -2.71
N ILE A 209 -11.53 12.42 -3.90
CA ILE A 209 -11.90 11.11 -4.48
C ILE A 209 -11.43 9.96 -3.58
N ALA A 210 -10.17 9.98 -3.17
CA ALA A 210 -9.58 8.93 -2.35
C ALA A 210 -10.25 8.84 -0.97
N MET A 211 -10.48 9.97 -0.30
CA MET A 211 -11.21 10.03 0.98
C MET A 211 -12.65 9.54 0.84
N GLY A 212 -13.31 9.92 -0.25
CA GLY A 212 -14.66 9.44 -0.55
C GLY A 212 -14.68 7.92 -0.68
N ILE A 213 -13.92 7.38 -1.61
CA ILE A 213 -13.95 5.95 -1.92
C ILE A 213 -13.48 5.08 -0.75
N PHE A 214 -12.31 5.39 -0.16
CA PHE A 214 -11.70 4.56 0.88
C PHE A 214 -12.13 4.96 2.29
N GLY A 215 -12.39 6.24 2.56
CA GLY A 215 -12.87 6.69 3.87
C GLY A 215 -14.39 6.47 4.02
N TYR A 216 -15.19 7.26 3.33
CA TYR A 216 -16.64 7.21 3.48
C TYR A 216 -17.25 5.92 2.91
N GLY A 217 -16.75 5.43 1.76
CA GLY A 217 -17.23 4.19 1.14
C GLY A 217 -17.05 2.98 2.06
N GLU A 218 -15.93 2.90 2.77
CA GLU A 218 -15.67 1.84 3.73
C GLU A 218 -16.55 1.97 4.98
N ILE A 219 -16.72 3.17 5.52
CA ILE A 219 -17.64 3.43 6.64
C ILE A 219 -19.07 2.99 6.29
N ILE A 220 -19.58 3.40 5.11
CA ILE A 220 -20.94 3.03 4.66
C ILE A 220 -21.04 1.52 4.49
N THR A 221 -20.02 0.86 3.95
CA THR A 221 -19.97 -0.60 3.77
C THR A 221 -20.03 -1.31 5.12
N ASN A 222 -19.22 -0.88 6.08
CA ASN A 222 -19.18 -1.46 7.41
C ASN A 222 -20.48 -1.25 8.19
N LEU A 223 -21.11 -0.09 8.06
CA LEU A 223 -22.44 0.17 8.65
C LEU A 223 -23.54 -0.70 8.04
N ALA A 224 -23.46 -0.98 6.73
CA ALA A 224 -24.43 -1.84 6.04
C ALA A 224 -24.28 -3.32 6.38
N GLN A 225 -23.12 -3.78 6.86
CA GLN A 225 -22.83 -5.18 7.20
C GLN A 225 -23.04 -5.50 8.70
N ARG A 226 -23.56 -4.57 9.48
CA ARG A 226 -23.59 -4.58 10.95
C ARG A 226 -24.34 -5.73 11.63
N ASP A 227 -25.13 -6.51 10.90
CA ASP A 227 -25.89 -7.63 11.45
C ASP A 227 -25.05 -8.90 11.72
N LEU A 228 -23.72 -8.84 11.46
CA LEU A 228 -22.80 -9.98 11.60
C LEU A 228 -21.85 -9.88 12.82
N GLU A 229 -21.97 -8.88 13.67
CA GLU A 229 -21.10 -8.72 14.84
C GLU A 229 -21.54 -9.67 15.98
N GLY A 230 -20.96 -10.88 15.99
CA GLY A 230 -20.89 -11.70 17.20
C GLY A 230 -19.94 -11.03 18.24
N GLU A 231 -20.14 -11.33 19.54
CA GLU A 231 -19.21 -10.87 20.57
C GLU A 231 -17.78 -11.28 20.25
N VAL A 232 -16.90 -10.29 20.06
CA VAL A 232 -15.48 -10.50 19.80
C VAL A 232 -14.82 -11.00 21.08
N THR A 233 -14.64 -12.31 21.20
CA THR A 233 -13.94 -12.91 22.33
C THR A 233 -12.47 -13.09 21.99
N ALA A 234 -11.62 -12.20 22.49
CA ALA A 234 -10.18 -12.31 22.31
C ALA A 234 -9.58 -13.46 23.13
N ILE A 235 -8.72 -14.26 22.49
CA ILE A 235 -8.01 -15.37 23.13
C ILE A 235 -6.96 -14.82 24.10
N LYS A 236 -6.81 -15.46 25.28
CA LYS A 236 -5.74 -15.12 26.24
C LYS A 236 -4.36 -15.36 25.64
N ILE A 237 -3.47 -14.41 25.86
CA ILE A 237 -2.08 -14.52 25.42
C ILE A 237 -1.27 -15.16 26.54
N GLU A 238 -0.73 -16.34 26.26
CA GLU A 238 0.20 -17.04 27.14
C GLU A 238 1.48 -17.38 26.35
N GLY A 239 2.65 -17.30 26.97
CA GLY A 239 3.91 -17.75 26.40
C GLY A 239 4.32 -17.00 25.14
N MET A 240 4.81 -15.77 25.26
CA MET A 240 5.27 -14.95 24.10
C MET A 240 6.53 -15.49 23.41
N TYR A 241 7.34 -16.30 24.09
CA TYR A 241 8.64 -16.73 23.55
C TYR A 241 8.49 -17.97 22.67
N PRO A 242 8.98 -17.93 21.39
CA PRO A 242 9.05 -19.08 20.53
C PRO A 242 9.99 -20.16 21.11
N THR A 243 9.61 -21.42 20.96
CA THR A 243 10.45 -22.56 21.37
C THR A 243 11.65 -22.72 20.44
N LYS A 244 12.66 -23.52 20.82
CA LYS A 244 13.79 -23.84 19.93
C LYS A 244 13.33 -24.49 18.62
N GLN A 245 12.25 -25.25 18.64
CA GLN A 245 11.68 -25.86 17.45
C GLN A 245 10.99 -24.80 16.57
N ASP A 246 10.23 -23.87 17.20
CA ASP A 246 9.62 -22.76 16.48
C ASP A 246 10.67 -21.93 15.72
N TRP A 247 11.79 -21.60 16.36
CA TRP A 247 12.91 -20.91 15.71
C TRP A 247 13.45 -21.66 14.49
N LYS A 248 13.63 -22.98 14.59
CA LYS A 248 14.10 -23.80 13.46
C LYS A 248 13.10 -23.79 12.30
N ASP A 249 11.81 -23.76 12.60
CA ASP A 249 10.76 -23.84 11.59
C ASP A 249 10.47 -22.45 10.97
N MET A 250 10.37 -21.40 11.78
CA MET A 250 10.02 -20.08 11.29
C MET A 250 11.17 -19.34 10.56
N THR A 251 12.44 -19.53 10.99
CA THR A 251 13.56 -18.77 10.39
C THR A 251 13.70 -18.97 8.88
N PRO A 252 13.69 -20.19 8.32
CA PRO A 252 13.73 -20.35 6.87
C PRO A 252 12.49 -19.79 6.15
N ALA A 253 11.32 -19.84 6.80
CA ALA A 253 10.10 -19.26 6.26
C ALA A 253 10.18 -17.73 6.21
N ILE A 254 10.71 -17.10 7.26
CA ILE A 254 11.00 -15.66 7.31
C ILE A 254 11.91 -15.24 6.14
N LEU A 255 13.01 -15.96 5.94
CA LEU A 255 13.95 -15.64 4.86
C LEU A 255 13.31 -15.74 3.47
N ARG A 256 12.60 -16.83 3.19
CA ARG A 256 11.90 -17.03 1.90
C ARG A 256 10.79 -15.99 1.70
N GLY A 257 9.97 -15.76 2.75
CA GLY A 257 8.92 -14.74 2.73
C GLY A 257 9.50 -13.36 2.46
N THR A 258 10.56 -12.96 3.17
CA THR A 258 11.25 -11.68 2.98
C THR A 258 11.73 -11.50 1.54
N LEU A 259 12.43 -12.47 0.97
CA LEU A 259 12.93 -12.39 -0.41
C LEU A 259 11.79 -12.27 -1.41
N LEU A 260 10.75 -13.08 -1.24
CA LEU A 260 9.57 -13.04 -2.11
C LEU A 260 8.84 -11.71 -2.03
N GLY A 261 8.62 -11.20 -0.83
CA GLY A 261 7.96 -9.92 -0.62
C GLY A 261 8.77 -8.75 -1.18
N CYS A 262 10.10 -8.77 -1.02
CA CYS A 262 10.97 -7.76 -1.62
C CYS A 262 10.84 -7.67 -3.14
N VAL A 263 10.65 -8.79 -3.82
CA VAL A 263 10.45 -8.82 -5.29
C VAL A 263 9.04 -8.37 -5.65
N LEU A 264 8.02 -8.92 -4.98
CA LEU A 264 6.63 -8.64 -5.32
C LEU A 264 6.20 -7.22 -4.95
N GLY A 265 6.78 -6.61 -3.90
CA GLY A 265 6.46 -5.24 -3.50
C GLY A 265 6.82 -4.18 -4.54
N ILE A 266 7.85 -4.43 -5.36
CA ILE A 266 8.26 -3.52 -6.44
C ILE A 266 7.26 -3.57 -7.60
N LEU A 267 6.55 -4.68 -7.78
CA LEU A 267 5.67 -4.89 -8.92
C LEU A 267 4.34 -4.13 -8.74
N PRO A 268 3.91 -3.34 -9.74
CA PRO A 268 2.62 -2.66 -9.69
C PRO A 268 1.46 -3.64 -9.52
N GLY A 269 0.57 -3.37 -8.55
CA GLY A 269 -0.61 -4.19 -8.27
C GLY A 269 -0.37 -5.43 -7.41
N ALA A 270 0.87 -5.90 -7.26
CA ALA A 270 1.16 -7.08 -6.43
C ALA A 270 0.92 -6.81 -4.93
N GLY A 271 1.57 -5.79 -4.42
CA GLY A 271 1.41 -5.34 -3.04
C GLY A 271 1.67 -6.41 -1.97
N ALA A 272 1.40 -6.03 -0.73
CA ALA A 272 1.61 -6.87 0.45
C ALA A 272 0.68 -8.10 0.46
N THR A 273 -0.55 -7.96 -0.03
CA THR A 273 -1.55 -9.05 -0.05
C THR A 273 -1.08 -10.21 -0.92
N LEU A 274 -0.73 -9.95 -2.18
CA LEU A 274 -0.26 -11.02 -3.08
C LEU A 274 1.02 -11.65 -2.55
N ALA A 275 1.93 -10.87 -1.96
CA ALA A 275 3.15 -11.37 -1.37
C ALA A 275 2.87 -12.36 -0.23
N ALA A 276 1.92 -12.05 0.65
CA ALA A 276 1.51 -12.92 1.75
C ALA A 276 0.92 -14.26 1.25
N PHE A 277 -0.03 -14.21 0.29
CA PHE A 277 -0.62 -15.41 -0.31
C PHE A 277 0.41 -16.27 -1.05
N ALA A 278 1.30 -15.64 -1.82
CA ALA A 278 2.38 -16.34 -2.52
C ALA A 278 3.34 -17.04 -1.54
N ALA A 279 3.71 -16.35 -0.46
CA ALA A 279 4.57 -16.92 0.58
C ALA A 279 3.92 -18.14 1.25
N TYR A 280 2.65 -18.06 1.61
CA TYR A 280 1.90 -19.18 2.17
C TYR A 280 1.87 -20.38 1.22
N THR A 281 1.58 -20.12 -0.06
CA THR A 281 1.53 -21.15 -1.09
C THR A 281 2.89 -21.83 -1.29
N ILE A 282 3.98 -21.06 -1.26
CA ILE A 282 5.34 -21.60 -1.35
C ILE A 282 5.65 -22.44 -0.11
N GLU A 283 5.35 -21.94 1.10
CA GLU A 283 5.61 -22.67 2.33
C GLU A 283 4.87 -24.01 2.38
N LYS A 284 3.64 -24.10 1.88
CA LYS A 284 2.89 -25.37 1.74
C LYS A 284 3.58 -26.37 0.82
N LYS A 285 4.34 -25.92 -0.18
CA LYS A 285 5.07 -26.78 -1.12
C LYS A 285 6.44 -27.21 -0.60
N VAL A 286 7.00 -26.50 0.38
CA VAL A 286 8.27 -26.86 1.01
C VAL A 286 8.07 -28.12 1.85
N LYS A 287 8.94 -29.10 1.68
CA LYS A 287 8.88 -30.40 2.37
C LYS A 287 8.68 -30.23 3.88
N ALA A 288 7.63 -30.85 4.40
CA ALA A 288 7.34 -30.87 5.82
C ALA A 288 8.44 -31.58 6.61
N ARG A 289 8.71 -31.12 7.81
CA ARG A 289 9.64 -31.77 8.73
C ARG A 289 8.92 -32.83 9.56
N PRO A 290 9.62 -33.85 10.03
CA PRO A 290 9.04 -34.86 10.91
C PRO A 290 8.46 -34.20 12.18
N GLY A 291 7.17 -34.47 12.47
CA GLY A 291 6.46 -33.91 13.62
C GLY A 291 5.95 -32.48 13.44
N GLU A 292 6.09 -31.90 12.27
CA GLU A 292 5.55 -30.57 11.95
C GLU A 292 4.02 -30.59 11.88
N VAL A 293 3.38 -29.56 12.45
CA VAL A 293 1.92 -29.38 12.38
C VAL A 293 1.51 -29.09 10.94
N PRO A 294 0.47 -29.75 10.39
CA PRO A 294 -0.02 -29.44 9.04
C PRO A 294 -0.48 -27.98 8.89
N PHE A 295 -0.35 -27.43 7.67
CA PHE A 295 -0.90 -26.12 7.33
C PHE A 295 -2.44 -26.12 7.47
N GLY A 296 -2.99 -25.03 7.94
CA GLY A 296 -4.41 -24.88 8.30
C GLY A 296 -4.75 -25.41 9.70
N GLN A 297 -3.78 -26.00 10.40
CA GLN A 297 -3.95 -26.53 11.75
C GLN A 297 -3.05 -25.84 12.78
N GLY A 298 -2.46 -24.71 12.48
CA GLY A 298 -1.60 -23.95 13.36
C GLY A 298 -0.11 -24.18 13.12
N ASN A 299 0.31 -24.22 11.86
CA ASN A 299 1.70 -24.28 11.46
C ASN A 299 2.35 -22.89 11.57
N ILE A 300 3.44 -22.78 12.34
CA ILE A 300 4.13 -21.50 12.56
C ILE A 300 4.73 -20.91 11.26
N ARG A 301 5.08 -21.74 10.27
CA ARG A 301 5.56 -21.30 8.95
C ARG A 301 4.45 -20.58 8.17
N GLY A 302 3.17 -21.00 8.38
CA GLY A 302 1.99 -20.37 7.81
C GLY A 302 1.69 -18.98 8.38
N VAL A 303 2.36 -18.59 9.45
CA VAL A 303 2.35 -17.23 10.01
C VAL A 303 3.62 -16.49 9.61
N ALA A 304 4.79 -17.05 9.91
CA ALA A 304 6.07 -16.37 9.75
C ALA A 304 6.42 -16.00 8.31
N GLY A 305 6.13 -16.89 7.34
CA GLY A 305 6.39 -16.65 5.92
C GLY A 305 5.54 -15.51 5.35
N PRO A 306 4.20 -15.59 5.42
CA PRO A 306 3.31 -14.53 4.96
C PRO A 306 3.54 -13.17 5.61
N GLU A 307 3.75 -13.13 6.93
CA GLU A 307 4.00 -11.88 7.65
C GLU A 307 5.33 -11.22 7.27
N SER A 308 6.35 -12.01 7.01
CA SER A 308 7.60 -11.49 6.47
C SER A 308 7.45 -10.99 5.04
N ALA A 309 6.65 -11.67 4.22
CA ALA A 309 6.42 -11.27 2.84
C ALA A 309 5.60 -9.98 2.74
N ASN A 310 4.55 -9.82 3.55
CA ASN A 310 3.74 -8.61 3.52
C ASN A 310 4.55 -7.37 3.93
N ASN A 311 5.34 -7.48 5.01
CA ASN A 311 6.13 -6.36 5.53
C ASN A 311 7.29 -5.98 4.61
N SER A 312 8.01 -6.95 4.04
CA SER A 312 9.04 -6.62 3.05
C SER A 312 8.44 -6.01 1.77
N ALA A 313 7.28 -6.49 1.31
CA ALA A 313 6.58 -5.92 0.16
C ALA A 313 6.09 -4.49 0.45
N ALA A 314 5.57 -4.23 1.65
CA ALA A 314 5.16 -2.89 2.06
C ALA A 314 6.34 -1.90 2.04
N GLN A 315 7.53 -2.33 2.46
CA GLN A 315 8.73 -1.49 2.39
C GLN A 315 9.19 -1.28 0.96
N THR A 316 9.39 -2.37 0.19
CA THR A 316 9.94 -2.24 -1.17
C THR A 316 8.99 -1.59 -2.16
N ALA A 317 7.70 -1.44 -1.85
CA ALA A 317 6.75 -0.63 -2.59
C ALA A 317 7.17 0.86 -2.71
N PHE A 318 7.98 1.35 -1.81
CA PHE A 318 8.57 2.70 -1.89
C PHE A 318 9.64 2.84 -2.98
N ILE A 319 10.23 1.75 -3.47
CA ILE A 319 11.28 1.82 -4.51
C ILE A 319 10.72 2.48 -5.78
N PRO A 320 9.69 1.95 -6.46
CA PRO A 320 9.19 2.58 -7.68
C PRO A 320 8.60 3.97 -7.43
N LEU A 321 8.01 4.22 -6.26
CA LEU A 321 7.50 5.52 -5.88
C LEU A 321 8.62 6.58 -5.86
N LEU A 322 9.69 6.31 -5.11
CA LEU A 322 10.75 7.28 -4.88
C LEU A 322 11.72 7.42 -6.06
N THR A 323 11.92 6.35 -6.84
CA THR A 323 12.89 6.36 -7.95
C THR A 323 12.29 6.66 -9.31
N LEU A 324 11.04 6.24 -9.54
CA LEU A 324 10.36 6.37 -10.84
C LEU A 324 9.12 7.28 -10.77
N GLY A 325 8.63 7.59 -9.58
CA GLY A 325 7.39 8.36 -9.40
C GLY A 325 6.12 7.57 -9.73
N ILE A 326 6.19 6.24 -9.68
CA ILE A 326 5.07 5.36 -10.03
C ILE A 326 4.60 4.59 -8.80
N PRO A 327 3.30 4.66 -8.46
CA PRO A 327 2.78 3.91 -7.34
C PRO A 327 2.61 2.44 -7.68
N SER A 328 3.14 1.56 -6.84
CA SER A 328 2.93 0.11 -6.95
C SER A 328 1.64 -0.37 -6.30
N THR A 329 1.09 0.40 -5.37
CA THR A 329 -0.14 0.09 -4.61
C THR A 329 -1.00 1.34 -4.43
N VAL A 330 -2.24 1.16 -3.96
CA VAL A 330 -3.14 2.27 -3.58
C VAL A 330 -2.49 3.16 -2.52
N THR A 331 -1.86 2.57 -1.54
CA THR A 331 -1.16 3.31 -0.47
C THR A 331 -0.04 4.18 -1.04
N MET A 332 0.72 3.66 -1.99
CA MET A 332 1.76 4.45 -2.69
C MET A 332 1.14 5.55 -3.56
N ALA A 333 -0.03 5.32 -4.13
CA ALA A 333 -0.77 6.35 -4.85
C ALA A 333 -1.17 7.52 -3.92
N LEU A 334 -1.63 7.20 -2.70
CA LEU A 334 -1.93 8.20 -1.67
C LEU A 334 -0.66 8.93 -1.20
N MET A 335 0.48 8.24 -1.14
CA MET A 335 1.77 8.88 -0.84
C MET A 335 2.20 9.87 -1.94
N ILE A 336 1.90 9.58 -3.21
CA ILE A 336 2.05 10.57 -4.30
C ILE A 336 1.18 11.79 -4.02
N GLY A 337 -0.08 11.58 -3.60
CA GLY A 337 -0.97 12.67 -3.20
C GLY A 337 -0.37 13.54 -2.08
N ALA A 338 0.21 12.90 -1.06
CA ALA A 338 0.91 13.62 0.02
C ALA A 338 2.10 14.44 -0.51
N MET A 339 2.93 13.85 -1.37
CA MET A 339 4.06 14.57 -1.98
C MET A 339 3.58 15.76 -2.80
N THR A 340 2.51 15.58 -3.57
CA THR A 340 1.93 16.65 -4.42
C THR A 340 1.37 17.81 -3.60
N ILE A 341 0.69 17.53 -2.48
CA ILE A 341 0.21 18.55 -1.52
C ILE A 341 1.37 19.43 -1.03
N HIS A 342 2.54 18.83 -0.86
CA HIS A 342 3.76 19.53 -0.44
C HIS A 342 4.60 20.07 -1.60
N ASN A 343 4.05 20.12 -2.83
CA ASN A 343 4.74 20.55 -4.05
C ASN A 343 6.02 19.75 -4.34
N ILE A 344 6.05 18.48 -3.95
CA ILE A 344 7.15 17.56 -4.23
C ILE A 344 6.74 16.66 -5.38
N GLN A 345 7.43 16.76 -6.50
CA GLN A 345 7.20 15.90 -7.65
C GLN A 345 7.84 14.53 -7.40
N PRO A 346 7.06 13.43 -7.31
CA PRO A 346 7.61 12.09 -7.10
C PRO A 346 8.47 11.67 -8.30
N GLY A 347 9.48 10.85 -8.03
CA GLY A 347 10.38 10.35 -9.08
C GLY A 347 11.85 10.63 -8.81
N PRO A 348 12.71 10.45 -9.82
CA PRO A 348 14.17 10.43 -9.64
C PRO A 348 14.75 11.74 -9.11
N GLN A 349 14.06 12.87 -9.36
CA GLN A 349 14.50 14.18 -8.88
C GLN A 349 14.40 14.33 -7.37
N VAL A 350 13.55 13.57 -6.68
CA VAL A 350 13.41 13.67 -5.22
C VAL A 350 14.72 13.42 -4.50
N MET A 351 15.49 12.45 -4.97
CA MET A 351 16.79 12.13 -4.37
C MET A 351 17.80 13.27 -4.46
N THR A 352 17.75 14.07 -5.52
CA THR A 352 18.69 15.17 -5.77
C THR A 352 18.20 16.51 -5.25
N SER A 353 16.89 16.81 -5.44
CA SER A 353 16.30 18.09 -5.06
C SER A 353 15.87 18.14 -3.59
N ASN A 354 15.54 16.99 -3.00
CA ASN A 354 15.08 16.86 -1.61
C ASN A 354 15.77 15.68 -0.90
N PRO A 355 17.10 15.68 -0.78
CA PRO A 355 17.86 14.55 -0.23
C PRO A 355 17.52 14.27 1.23
N GLU A 356 17.23 15.30 2.02
CA GLU A 356 16.80 15.16 3.42
C GLU A 356 15.46 14.40 3.52
N LEU A 357 14.50 14.69 2.64
CA LEU A 357 13.24 13.98 2.58
C LEU A 357 13.44 12.53 2.16
N PHE A 358 14.19 12.31 1.09
CA PHE A 358 14.44 10.98 0.54
C PHE A 358 15.12 10.06 1.54
N TRP A 359 16.27 10.49 2.07
CA TRP A 359 17.06 9.69 3.00
C TRP A 359 16.50 9.67 4.41
N GLY A 360 15.86 10.77 4.84
CA GLY A 360 15.14 10.85 6.11
C GLY A 360 13.97 9.88 6.18
N LEU A 361 13.19 9.77 5.10
CA LEU A 361 12.10 8.80 4.99
C LEU A 361 12.65 7.35 5.07
N ILE A 362 13.71 7.02 4.32
CA ILE A 362 14.32 5.69 4.34
C ILE A 362 14.86 5.37 5.74
N ALA A 363 15.60 6.27 6.37
CA ALA A 363 16.12 6.06 7.71
C ALA A 363 15.01 5.89 8.75
N SER A 364 13.91 6.63 8.62
CA SER A 364 12.76 6.54 9.51
C SER A 364 12.08 5.17 9.49
N MET A 365 12.21 4.40 8.40
CA MET A 365 11.61 3.06 8.28
C MET A 365 12.25 2.08 9.26
N TRP A 366 13.58 2.13 9.49
CA TRP A 366 14.22 1.31 10.52
C TRP A 366 13.77 1.69 11.92
N ILE A 367 13.68 3.00 12.18
CA ILE A 367 13.21 3.54 13.46
C ILE A 367 11.77 3.12 13.72
N GLY A 368 10.89 3.29 12.71
CA GLY A 368 9.49 2.89 12.77
C GLY A 368 9.31 1.38 12.99
N ASN A 369 10.08 0.53 12.28
CA ASN A 369 10.05 -0.91 12.50
C ASN A 369 10.48 -1.27 13.94
N ALA A 370 11.51 -0.59 14.51
CA ALA A 370 11.89 -0.78 15.91
C ALA A 370 10.78 -0.34 16.88
N MET A 371 10.12 0.78 16.60
CA MET A 371 8.96 1.23 17.38
C MET A 371 7.81 0.22 17.32
N LEU A 372 7.54 -0.34 16.13
CA LEU A 372 6.43 -1.27 15.93
C LEU A 372 6.61 -2.60 16.67
N ILE A 373 7.82 -3.15 16.71
CA ILE A 373 8.03 -4.38 17.50
C ILE A 373 7.77 -4.14 18.99
N ILE A 374 8.13 -2.95 19.50
CA ILE A 374 7.84 -2.54 20.88
C ILE A 374 6.35 -2.33 21.09
N LEU A 375 5.68 -1.65 20.17
CA LEU A 375 4.24 -1.39 20.26
C LEU A 375 3.41 -2.67 20.18
N ASN A 376 3.78 -3.62 19.31
CA ASN A 376 2.93 -4.78 19.01
C ASN A 376 3.22 -6.02 19.86
N LEU A 377 4.42 -6.23 20.39
CA LEU A 377 4.70 -7.39 21.24
C LEU A 377 4.47 -7.08 22.73
N PRO A 378 5.22 -6.19 23.40
CA PRO A 378 4.99 -5.95 24.82
C PRO A 378 3.65 -5.27 25.13
N LEU A 379 3.15 -4.40 24.24
CA LEU A 379 1.92 -3.64 24.48
C LEU A 379 0.66 -4.28 23.88
N VAL A 380 0.75 -5.50 23.37
CA VAL A 380 -0.40 -6.21 22.75
C VAL A 380 -1.63 -6.27 23.67
N GLY A 381 -1.44 -6.39 24.98
CA GLY A 381 -2.53 -6.38 25.96
C GLY A 381 -3.33 -5.07 26.01
N MET A 382 -2.70 -3.94 25.66
CA MET A 382 -3.38 -2.66 25.54
C MET A 382 -4.28 -2.63 24.31
N TRP A 383 -3.78 -3.12 23.18
CA TRP A 383 -4.51 -3.15 21.91
C TRP A 383 -5.75 -4.03 21.97
N ILE A 384 -5.69 -5.18 22.65
CA ILE A 384 -6.86 -6.06 22.83
C ILE A 384 -8.00 -5.35 23.54
N LYS A 385 -7.71 -4.44 24.49
CA LYS A 385 -8.75 -3.65 25.16
C LYS A 385 -9.46 -2.69 24.21
N LEU A 386 -8.76 -2.20 23.20
CA LEU A 386 -9.30 -1.31 22.18
C LEU A 386 -10.29 -2.00 21.23
N LEU A 387 -10.14 -3.32 21.00
CA LEU A 387 -11.12 -4.11 20.25
C LEU A 387 -12.53 -4.10 20.86
N LYS A 388 -12.66 -3.70 22.10
CA LYS A 388 -13.94 -3.58 22.79
C LYS A 388 -14.64 -2.23 22.58
N VAL A 389 -13.98 -1.27 21.91
CA VAL A 389 -14.58 0.04 21.63
C VAL A 389 -15.62 -0.11 20.54
N PRO A 390 -16.89 0.24 20.80
CA PRO A 390 -17.94 0.10 19.82
C PRO A 390 -17.74 1.04 18.62
N TYR A 391 -17.90 0.51 17.45
CA TYR A 391 -17.75 1.22 16.18
C TYR A 391 -18.60 2.49 16.05
N HIS A 392 -19.77 2.52 16.69
CA HIS A 392 -20.71 3.67 16.60
C HIS A 392 -20.14 4.98 17.18
N PHE A 393 -19.10 4.93 18.02
CA PHE A 393 -18.40 6.12 18.47
C PHE A 393 -17.33 6.61 17.49
N MET A 394 -16.81 5.70 16.67
CA MET A 394 -15.71 6.00 15.77
C MET A 394 -16.18 6.66 14.48
N TYR A 395 -17.26 6.15 13.86
CA TYR A 395 -17.72 6.62 12.56
C TYR A 395 -18.05 8.12 12.50
N PRO A 396 -18.84 8.70 13.45
CA PRO A 396 -19.15 10.12 13.39
C PRO A 396 -17.89 10.99 13.48
N SER A 397 -16.94 10.59 14.33
CA SER A 397 -15.67 11.31 14.48
C SER A 397 -14.86 11.27 13.19
N ILE A 398 -14.74 10.10 12.55
CA ILE A 398 -14.02 9.95 11.28
C ILE A 398 -14.66 10.82 10.20
N VAL A 399 -15.99 10.74 10.02
CA VAL A 399 -16.71 11.53 9.02
C VAL A 399 -16.48 13.03 9.23
N LEU A 400 -16.56 13.50 10.48
CA LEU A 400 -16.32 14.90 10.82
C LEU A 400 -14.87 15.32 10.50
N PHE A 401 -13.88 14.54 10.92
CA PHE A 401 -12.48 14.84 10.66
C PHE A 401 -12.14 14.83 9.16
N CYS A 402 -12.72 13.91 8.39
CA CYS A 402 -12.59 13.89 6.94
C CYS A 402 -13.16 15.16 6.30
N ALA A 403 -14.36 15.59 6.70
CA ALA A 403 -14.99 16.81 6.17
C ALA A 403 -14.14 18.05 6.48
N ILE A 404 -13.69 18.20 7.73
CA ILE A 404 -12.80 19.29 8.14
C ILE A 404 -11.49 19.24 7.38
N GLY A 405 -10.90 18.03 7.27
CA GLY A 405 -9.62 17.83 6.60
C GLY A 405 -9.65 18.23 5.13
N VAL A 406 -10.63 17.72 4.36
CA VAL A 406 -10.72 18.03 2.92
C VAL A 406 -11.02 19.52 2.68
N TYR A 407 -11.88 20.11 3.51
CA TYR A 407 -12.13 21.55 3.46
C TYR A 407 -10.86 22.37 3.67
N SER A 408 -10.03 21.97 4.65
CA SER A 408 -8.78 22.68 4.99
C SER A 408 -7.72 22.63 3.90
N THR A 409 -7.81 21.69 2.95
CA THR A 409 -6.83 21.56 1.85
C THR A 409 -6.96 22.70 0.85
N ASN A 410 -8.18 22.99 0.41
CA ASN A 410 -8.47 23.98 -0.65
C ASN A 410 -9.38 25.11 -0.19
N ASN A 411 -9.83 25.12 1.08
CA ASN A 411 -10.87 26.03 1.61
C ASN A 411 -12.14 26.05 0.74
N ASN A 412 -12.50 24.92 0.13
CA ASN A 412 -13.62 24.80 -0.78
C ASN A 412 -14.64 23.76 -0.27
N THR A 413 -15.90 24.19 -0.13
CA THR A 413 -17.01 23.31 0.27
C THR A 413 -17.38 22.29 -0.79
N TRP A 414 -17.04 22.54 -2.06
CA TRP A 414 -17.22 21.59 -3.15
C TRP A 414 -16.53 20.25 -2.88
N ASP A 415 -15.33 20.28 -2.33
CA ASP A 415 -14.56 19.07 -2.01
C ASP A 415 -15.28 18.17 -1.00
N ILE A 416 -16.06 18.74 -0.08
CA ILE A 416 -16.89 17.96 0.87
C ILE A 416 -18.00 17.21 0.11
N TRP A 417 -18.65 17.85 -0.86
CA TRP A 417 -19.64 17.19 -1.71
C TRP A 417 -19.02 16.09 -2.55
N VAL A 418 -17.84 16.32 -3.11
CA VAL A 418 -17.07 15.31 -3.85
C VAL A 418 -16.80 14.09 -2.98
N VAL A 419 -16.32 14.28 -1.74
CA VAL A 419 -16.11 13.17 -0.77
C VAL A 419 -17.40 12.40 -0.52
N GLY A 420 -18.52 13.09 -0.33
CA GLY A 420 -19.83 12.46 -0.11
C GLY A 420 -20.28 11.62 -1.30
N VAL A 421 -20.20 12.17 -2.51
CA VAL A 421 -20.57 11.47 -3.76
C VAL A 421 -19.66 10.25 -3.97
N PHE A 422 -18.35 10.42 -3.86
CA PHE A 422 -17.41 9.31 -4.03
C PHE A 422 -17.49 8.29 -2.87
N GLY A 423 -18.00 8.67 -1.70
CA GLY A 423 -18.35 7.73 -0.64
C GLY A 423 -19.46 6.77 -1.04
N ILE A 424 -20.51 7.30 -1.64
CA ILE A 424 -21.61 6.47 -2.19
C ILE A 424 -21.09 5.59 -3.35
N VAL A 425 -20.28 6.17 -4.24
CA VAL A 425 -19.67 5.44 -5.36
C VAL A 425 -18.77 4.30 -4.85
N GLY A 426 -17.96 4.55 -3.82
CA GLY A 426 -17.12 3.54 -3.18
C GLY A 426 -17.93 2.38 -2.59
N TYR A 427 -19.05 2.69 -1.93
CA TYR A 427 -19.98 1.67 -1.44
C TYR A 427 -20.59 0.83 -2.57
N VAL A 428 -20.97 1.47 -3.69
CA VAL A 428 -21.48 0.77 -4.87
C VAL A 428 -20.41 -0.15 -5.47
N PHE A 429 -19.15 0.32 -5.57
CA PHE A 429 -18.05 -0.50 -6.04
C PHE A 429 -17.84 -1.74 -5.16
N ASN A 430 -17.91 -1.58 -3.85
CA ASN A 430 -17.82 -2.69 -2.90
C ASN A 430 -18.97 -3.71 -3.12
N LYS A 431 -20.22 -3.24 -3.25
CA LYS A 431 -21.36 -4.11 -3.55
C LYS A 431 -21.23 -4.86 -4.88
N LEU A 432 -20.67 -4.20 -5.89
CA LEU A 432 -20.44 -4.80 -7.20
C LEU A 432 -19.16 -5.64 -7.26
N ARG A 433 -18.42 -5.77 -6.16
CA ARG A 433 -17.12 -6.43 -6.11
C ARG A 433 -16.17 -5.86 -7.18
N MET A 434 -16.08 -4.53 -7.25
CA MET A 434 -15.17 -3.79 -8.12
C MET A 434 -14.08 -3.19 -7.23
N GLU A 435 -12.85 -3.59 -7.44
CA GLU A 435 -11.71 -3.08 -6.67
C GLU A 435 -11.40 -1.63 -7.05
N PRO A 436 -11.39 -0.67 -6.09
CA PRO A 436 -11.16 0.74 -6.41
C PRO A 436 -9.70 1.09 -6.73
N ALA A 437 -8.75 0.22 -6.39
CA ALA A 437 -7.32 0.43 -6.61
C ALA A 437 -6.95 0.79 -8.06
N PRO A 438 -7.41 0.04 -9.08
CA PRO A 438 -7.14 0.36 -10.47
C PRO A 438 -7.68 1.73 -10.91
N LEU A 439 -8.82 2.18 -10.33
CA LEU A 439 -9.35 3.51 -10.62
C LEU A 439 -8.41 4.62 -10.16
N LEU A 440 -7.89 4.54 -8.92
CA LEU A 440 -6.95 5.55 -8.43
C LEU A 440 -5.63 5.56 -9.21
N LEU A 441 -5.15 4.39 -9.62
CA LEU A 441 -3.97 4.32 -10.48
C LEU A 441 -4.24 4.97 -11.85
N GLY A 442 -5.41 4.71 -12.46
CA GLY A 442 -5.83 5.37 -13.69
C GLY A 442 -5.93 6.89 -13.52
N LEU A 443 -6.49 7.35 -12.42
CA LEU A 443 -6.64 8.76 -12.10
C LEU A 443 -5.30 9.50 -12.00
N ILE A 444 -4.30 8.88 -11.34
CA ILE A 444 -2.98 9.50 -11.15
C ILE A 444 -2.11 9.35 -12.39
N LEU A 445 -2.05 8.16 -12.96
CA LEU A 445 -1.16 7.90 -14.10
C LEU A 445 -1.72 8.44 -15.41
N GLY A 446 -3.04 8.64 -15.52
CA GLY A 446 -3.69 9.12 -16.73
C GLY A 446 -3.14 10.47 -17.24
N PRO A 447 -3.21 11.54 -16.46
CA PRO A 447 -2.67 12.84 -16.86
C PRO A 447 -1.16 12.79 -17.16
N MET A 448 -0.38 12.05 -16.33
CA MET A 448 1.06 11.88 -16.55
C MET A 448 1.36 11.11 -17.84
N MET A 449 0.56 10.09 -18.15
CA MET A 449 0.69 9.30 -19.36
C MET A 449 0.34 10.13 -20.60
N GLU A 450 -0.73 10.92 -20.55
CA GLU A 450 -1.12 11.84 -21.63
C GLU A 450 -0.01 12.87 -21.89
N GLU A 451 0.51 13.49 -20.84
CA GLU A 451 1.58 14.48 -20.96
C GLU A 451 2.83 13.89 -21.60
N ASN A 452 3.27 12.70 -21.13
CA ASN A 452 4.45 12.05 -21.69
C ASN A 452 4.23 11.55 -23.11
N LEU A 453 3.02 11.06 -23.45
CA LEU A 453 2.66 10.72 -24.83
C LEU A 453 2.79 11.92 -25.75
N ARG A 454 2.20 13.05 -25.39
CA ARG A 454 2.25 14.29 -26.18
C ARG A 454 3.68 14.80 -26.32
N ARG A 455 4.45 14.84 -25.22
CA ARG A 455 5.86 15.24 -25.25
C ARG A 455 6.71 14.33 -26.14
N ALA A 456 6.51 13.02 -26.09
CA ALA A 456 7.22 12.07 -26.94
C ALA A 456 6.92 12.32 -28.42
N LEU A 457 5.64 12.52 -28.78
CA LEU A 457 5.24 12.82 -30.18
C LEU A 457 5.72 14.19 -30.65
N LEU A 458 5.73 15.20 -29.79
CA LEU A 458 6.29 16.51 -30.12
C LEU A 458 7.80 16.41 -30.44
N LEU A 459 8.56 15.71 -29.60
CA LEU A 459 10.00 15.50 -29.81
C LEU A 459 10.32 14.68 -31.06
N SER A 460 9.46 13.70 -31.37
CA SER A 460 9.60 12.85 -32.56
C SER A 460 8.94 13.44 -33.82
N ARG A 461 8.41 14.67 -33.74
CA ARG A 461 7.68 15.34 -34.85
C ARG A 461 6.49 14.52 -35.39
N GLY A 462 5.77 13.85 -34.47
CA GLY A 462 4.61 13.02 -34.80
C GLY A 462 4.93 11.57 -35.17
N ASP A 463 6.18 11.16 -35.08
CA ASP A 463 6.58 9.78 -35.39
C ASP A 463 6.28 8.82 -34.22
N TRP A 464 5.30 7.95 -34.43
CA TRP A 464 4.91 6.91 -33.47
C TRP A 464 5.95 5.80 -33.33
N SER A 465 6.85 5.64 -34.29
CA SER A 465 7.90 4.62 -34.20
C SER A 465 8.84 4.86 -33.03
N THR A 466 8.86 6.08 -32.46
CA THR A 466 9.68 6.45 -31.30
C THR A 466 9.49 5.50 -30.11
N PHE A 467 8.28 4.95 -29.92
CA PHE A 467 7.99 4.03 -28.80
C PHE A 467 8.61 2.64 -28.98
N VAL A 468 8.89 2.22 -30.22
CA VAL A 468 9.46 0.90 -30.53
C VAL A 468 10.92 0.97 -30.98
N THR A 469 11.40 2.14 -31.40
CA THR A 469 12.79 2.34 -31.80
C THR A 469 13.72 2.67 -30.65
N ARG A 470 13.19 3.23 -29.56
CA ARG A 470 13.96 3.49 -28.35
C ARG A 470 14.02 2.20 -27.49
N PRO A 471 15.23 1.66 -27.20
CA PRO A 471 15.38 0.31 -26.64
C PRO A 471 14.66 0.12 -25.30
N LEU A 472 14.74 1.10 -24.38
CA LEU A 472 14.09 1.02 -23.07
C LEU A 472 12.56 1.05 -23.21
N SER A 473 12.01 1.95 -24.03
CA SER A 473 10.58 2.04 -24.31
C SER A 473 10.06 0.74 -24.95
N ALA A 474 10.75 0.25 -25.99
CA ALA A 474 10.41 -1.00 -26.65
C ALA A 474 10.43 -2.20 -25.67
N GLY A 475 11.45 -2.29 -24.83
CA GLY A 475 11.55 -3.34 -23.81
C GLY A 475 10.38 -3.32 -22.82
N LEU A 476 9.96 -2.12 -22.36
CA LEU A 476 8.79 -1.95 -21.49
C LEU A 476 7.48 -2.35 -22.18
N LEU A 477 7.30 -1.97 -23.46
CA LEU A 477 6.11 -2.38 -24.23
C LEU A 477 6.08 -3.88 -24.52
N VAL A 478 7.23 -4.51 -24.78
CA VAL A 478 7.31 -5.98 -24.87
C VAL A 478 6.92 -6.63 -23.57
N ALA A 479 7.38 -6.11 -22.42
CA ALA A 479 6.95 -6.58 -21.11
C ALA A 479 5.43 -6.44 -20.91
N CYS A 480 4.81 -5.34 -21.38
CA CYS A 480 3.35 -5.16 -21.37
C CYS A 480 2.64 -6.28 -22.13
N VAL A 481 3.10 -6.56 -23.35
CA VAL A 481 2.51 -7.61 -24.21
C VAL A 481 2.67 -8.99 -23.55
N LEU A 482 3.85 -9.28 -23.03
CA LEU A 482 4.11 -10.56 -22.34
C LEU A 482 3.21 -10.74 -21.11
N LEU A 483 3.02 -9.70 -20.29
CA LEU A 483 2.12 -9.75 -19.14
C LEU A 483 0.67 -10.01 -19.57
N LEU A 484 0.19 -9.32 -20.62
CA LEU A 484 -1.16 -9.55 -21.13
C LEU A 484 -1.31 -10.98 -21.68
N LEU A 485 -0.34 -11.49 -22.43
CA LEU A 485 -0.37 -12.85 -22.94
C LEU A 485 -0.40 -13.89 -21.81
N VAL A 486 0.41 -13.72 -20.77
CA VAL A 486 0.43 -14.62 -19.60
C VAL A 486 -0.94 -14.68 -18.92
N VAL A 487 -1.61 -13.54 -18.76
CA VAL A 487 -2.92 -13.48 -18.09
C VAL A 487 -4.04 -14.08 -18.94
N LEU A 488 -3.93 -13.97 -20.24
CA LEU A 488 -4.91 -14.56 -21.18
C LEU A 488 -4.76 -16.08 -21.34
N LEU A 489 -3.66 -16.67 -20.83
CA LEU A 489 -3.49 -18.13 -20.86
C LEU A 489 -4.57 -18.82 -20.00
N PRO A 490 -5.34 -19.80 -20.53
CA PRO A 490 -6.41 -20.48 -19.81
C PRO A 490 -5.97 -21.12 -18.49
N ALA A 491 -4.73 -21.61 -18.42
CA ALA A 491 -4.17 -22.21 -17.22
C ALA A 491 -3.94 -21.18 -16.09
N VAL A 492 -3.63 -19.92 -16.45
CA VAL A 492 -3.42 -18.82 -15.49
C VAL A 492 -4.76 -18.24 -15.07
N ALA A 493 -5.70 -18.07 -16.02
CA ALA A 493 -7.05 -17.60 -15.75
C ALA A 493 -7.77 -18.51 -14.73
N LYS A 494 -7.70 -19.83 -14.94
CA LYS A 494 -8.31 -20.82 -14.04
C LYS A 494 -7.68 -20.79 -12.62
N LYS A 495 -6.35 -20.72 -12.51
CA LYS A 495 -5.67 -20.64 -11.23
C LYS A 495 -5.94 -19.32 -10.50
N ARG A 496 -6.15 -18.24 -11.25
CA ARG A 496 -6.53 -16.94 -10.69
C ARG A 496 -7.93 -16.98 -10.11
N GLU A 497 -8.90 -17.54 -10.83
CA GLU A 497 -10.25 -17.75 -10.32
C GLU A 497 -10.24 -18.62 -9.05
N GLU A 498 -9.49 -19.72 -9.04
CA GLU A 498 -9.35 -20.60 -7.87
C GLU A 498 -8.70 -19.87 -6.66
N ALA A 499 -7.78 -18.95 -6.89
CA ALA A 499 -7.09 -18.21 -5.81
C ALA A 499 -7.94 -17.08 -5.20
N PHE A 500 -8.97 -16.59 -5.90
CA PHE A 500 -9.81 -15.48 -5.44
C PHE A 500 -11.28 -15.87 -5.17
N VAL A 501 -11.64 -17.17 -5.30
CA VAL A 501 -13.00 -17.69 -5.00
C VAL A 501 -13.07 -18.29 -3.58
N GLU A 502 -11.96 -18.54 -2.91
CA GLU A 502 -11.90 -18.91 -1.49
C GLU A 502 -11.70 -17.65 -0.62
#